data_bafe1f3f9d7c505e11bc3381f49c592a
#
_entry.id   bafe1f3f9d7c505e11bc3381f49c592a
#
_cell.length_a   1.000
_cell.length_b   1.000
_cell.length_c   1.000
_cell.angle_alpha   90.00
_cell.angle_beta   90.00
_cell.angle_gamma   90.00
#
_symmetry.space_group_name_H-M   'P 1'
#
loop_
_entity.id
_entity.type
_entity.pdbx_description
1 polymer ?
#
loop_
_entity_poly.entity_id
_entity_poly.type
_entity_poly.pdbx_seq_one_letter_code
_entity_poly.pdbx_strand_id
1 'polypeptide(L)'
;MVISLRKTVKIFDKQRVVDDVSVTFPSANISILVGPNGAGKTTLLRLLTGELKPDSGKITAKKKALKAIACENEFFTGFKISDYCTLWTLLYRGFDTKKFVSMLAEADINGRAKLHDLSAEKKTWFNISLVIASNADIMIFDEPLQDLNHDLKIRLLDLMVKEAKTGKTIVVSAQEIEELENFATFVAVLNNGSLVLSGKTEKILSSHRLFPGATTISPDFRVIGPVFNERLVETDDDIGRIATLKEIVLGYINGSSS
;
A
#
# COMPACT_ATOMS: atom_id res chain seq x y z
N MET A 1 9.19 -10.55 9.12
CA MET A 1 8.32 -11.53 8.40
C MET A 1 8.22 -11.09 6.96
N VAL A 2 7.99 -12.01 6.02
CA VAL A 2 7.90 -11.71 4.59
C VAL A 2 6.56 -12.23 4.07
N ILE A 3 5.87 -11.46 3.26
CA ILE A 3 4.73 -11.92 2.49
C ILE A 3 5.05 -11.76 1.01
N SER A 4 4.79 -12.80 0.21
CA SER A 4 5.13 -12.80 -1.21
C SER A 4 4.04 -13.41 -2.08
N LEU A 5 3.92 -12.85 -3.27
CA LEU A 5 3.15 -13.38 -4.39
C LEU A 5 4.14 -13.91 -5.44
N ARG A 6 3.79 -15.00 -6.10
CA ARG A 6 4.58 -15.57 -7.19
C ARG A 6 3.66 -15.99 -8.33
N LYS A 7 3.86 -15.37 -9.49
CA LYS A 7 3.07 -15.60 -10.71
C LYS A 7 1.57 -15.61 -10.44
N THR A 8 1.14 -14.61 -9.65
CA THR A 8 -0.23 -14.55 -9.14
C THR A 8 -1.14 -13.92 -10.17
N VAL A 9 -2.25 -14.59 -10.48
CA VAL A 9 -3.29 -14.10 -11.40
C VAL A 9 -4.62 -14.08 -10.68
N LYS A 10 -5.41 -13.02 -10.93
CA LYS A 10 -6.81 -12.92 -10.51
C LYS A 10 -7.66 -12.41 -11.65
N ILE A 11 -8.76 -13.11 -11.91
CA ILE A 11 -9.67 -12.85 -13.02
C ILE A 11 -11.05 -12.55 -12.45
N PHE A 12 -11.70 -11.50 -12.94
CA PHE A 12 -13.13 -11.22 -12.75
C PHE A 12 -13.75 -10.98 -14.11
N ASP A 13 -14.88 -11.58 -14.38
CA ASP A 13 -15.65 -11.41 -15.61
C ASP A 13 -14.78 -11.52 -16.90
N LYS A 14 -13.88 -12.50 -16.94
CA LYS A 14 -12.91 -12.77 -18.00
C LYS A 14 -11.79 -11.72 -18.13
N GLN A 15 -11.78 -10.68 -17.29
CA GLN A 15 -10.72 -9.68 -17.28
C GLN A 15 -9.67 -10.05 -16.23
N ARG A 16 -8.39 -10.05 -16.62
CA ARG A 16 -7.27 -10.19 -15.67
C ARG A 16 -7.06 -8.88 -14.93
N VAL A 17 -7.47 -8.83 -13.67
CA VAL A 17 -7.31 -7.67 -12.79
C VAL A 17 -5.96 -7.69 -12.10
N VAL A 18 -5.39 -8.87 -11.85
CA VAL A 18 -4.00 -9.09 -11.45
C VAL A 18 -3.41 -10.10 -12.42
N ASP A 19 -2.32 -9.75 -13.13
CA ASP A 19 -1.74 -10.54 -14.20
C ASP A 19 -0.26 -10.82 -13.95
N ASP A 20 0.06 -12.07 -13.67
CA ASP A 20 1.39 -12.65 -13.43
C ASP A 20 2.25 -11.87 -12.41
N VAL A 21 1.62 -11.33 -11.37
CA VAL A 21 2.32 -10.52 -10.37
C VAL A 21 3.21 -11.38 -9.48
N SER A 22 4.50 -11.01 -9.42
CA SER A 22 5.48 -11.60 -8.52
C SER A 22 6.18 -10.50 -7.72
N VAL A 23 5.88 -10.41 -6.41
CA VAL A 23 6.45 -9.41 -5.51
C VAL A 23 6.63 -9.98 -4.11
N THR A 24 7.67 -9.51 -3.43
CA THR A 24 7.94 -9.87 -2.02
C THR A 24 8.02 -8.60 -1.18
N PHE A 25 7.08 -8.44 -0.27
CA PHE A 25 7.09 -7.34 0.69
C PHE A 25 7.96 -7.70 1.90
N PRO A 26 9.02 -6.94 2.18
CA PRO A 26 9.96 -7.24 3.26
C PRO A 26 9.34 -7.03 4.64
N SER A 27 9.87 -7.73 5.65
CA SER A 27 9.46 -7.54 7.05
C SER A 27 10.10 -6.29 7.65
N ALA A 28 9.49 -5.78 8.72
CA ALA A 28 9.98 -4.60 9.45
C ALA A 28 10.13 -3.37 8.54
N ASN A 29 9.23 -3.21 7.59
CA ASN A 29 9.29 -2.20 6.55
C ASN A 29 7.90 -1.60 6.28
N ILE A 30 7.91 -0.38 5.73
CA ILE A 30 6.76 0.24 5.10
C ILE A 30 6.92 0.08 3.59
N SER A 31 6.05 -0.73 3.00
CA SER A 31 6.02 -1.00 1.57
C SER A 31 4.83 -0.26 0.95
N ILE A 32 5.08 0.47 -0.13
CA ILE A 32 4.06 1.23 -0.84
C ILE A 32 3.71 0.51 -2.14
N LEU A 33 2.42 0.25 -2.33
CA LEU A 33 1.85 -0.24 -3.58
C LEU A 33 1.19 0.93 -4.30
N VAL A 34 1.85 1.49 -5.29
CA VAL A 34 1.38 2.67 -6.02
C VAL A 34 0.90 2.30 -7.42
N GLY A 35 -0.08 3.04 -7.93
CA GLY A 35 -0.60 2.89 -9.29
C GLY A 35 -1.94 3.60 -9.49
N PRO A 36 -2.35 3.82 -10.74
CA PRO A 36 -3.58 4.51 -11.05
C PRO A 36 -4.82 3.76 -10.54
N ASN A 37 -5.97 4.44 -10.59
CA ASN A 37 -7.26 3.79 -10.31
C ASN A 37 -7.50 2.66 -11.30
N GLY A 38 -8.05 1.54 -10.80
CA GLY A 38 -8.27 0.36 -11.62
C GLY A 38 -7.02 -0.49 -11.90
N ALA A 39 -5.82 -0.11 -11.41
CA ALA A 39 -4.60 -0.89 -11.61
C ALA A 39 -4.61 -2.27 -10.93
N GLY A 40 -5.58 -2.57 -10.06
CA GLY A 40 -5.69 -3.85 -9.35
C GLY A 40 -5.13 -3.82 -7.92
N LYS A 41 -4.81 -2.65 -7.36
CA LYS A 41 -4.22 -2.49 -6.01
C LYS A 41 -5.07 -3.15 -4.92
N THR A 42 -6.33 -2.78 -4.79
CA THR A 42 -7.27 -3.35 -3.81
C THR A 42 -7.39 -4.87 -3.95
N THR A 43 -7.47 -5.37 -5.19
CA THR A 43 -7.52 -6.81 -5.45
C THR A 43 -6.26 -7.51 -4.97
N LEU A 44 -5.09 -6.92 -5.24
CA LEU A 44 -3.81 -7.46 -4.79
C LEU A 44 -3.71 -7.47 -3.25
N LEU A 45 -4.18 -6.41 -2.58
CA LEU A 45 -4.21 -6.35 -1.11
C LEU A 45 -5.15 -7.40 -0.52
N ARG A 46 -6.34 -7.63 -1.09
CA ARG A 46 -7.27 -8.68 -0.66
C ARG A 46 -6.73 -10.10 -0.91
N LEU A 47 -5.93 -10.29 -1.96
CA LEU A 47 -5.18 -11.53 -2.16
C LEU A 47 -4.12 -11.74 -1.07
N LEU A 48 -3.41 -10.69 -0.65
CA LEU A 48 -2.41 -10.76 0.44
C LEU A 48 -3.05 -11.15 1.77
N THR A 49 -4.24 -10.65 2.09
CA THR A 49 -4.96 -11.04 3.31
C THR A 49 -5.51 -12.46 3.26
N GLY A 50 -5.75 -12.98 2.05
CA GLY A 50 -6.43 -14.26 1.82
C GLY A 50 -7.95 -14.14 1.80
N GLU A 51 -8.50 -12.93 1.78
CA GLU A 51 -9.91 -12.65 1.52
C GLU A 51 -10.30 -13.11 0.12
N LEU A 52 -9.40 -12.90 -0.84
CA LEU A 52 -9.51 -13.45 -2.18
C LEU A 52 -8.51 -14.60 -2.38
N LYS A 53 -8.94 -15.61 -3.15
CA LYS A 53 -8.04 -16.66 -3.64
C LYS A 53 -7.56 -16.32 -5.05
N PRO A 54 -6.28 -16.53 -5.36
CA PRO A 54 -5.79 -16.39 -6.72
C PRO A 54 -6.36 -17.49 -7.64
N ASP A 55 -6.54 -17.18 -8.92
CA ASP A 55 -6.94 -18.16 -9.93
C ASP A 55 -5.73 -18.99 -10.39
N SER A 56 -4.54 -18.42 -10.34
CA SER A 56 -3.26 -19.13 -10.50
C SER A 56 -2.14 -18.45 -9.73
N GLY A 57 -0.99 -19.14 -9.62
CA GLY A 57 0.15 -18.67 -8.84
C GLY A 57 0.06 -19.06 -7.37
N LYS A 58 0.89 -18.43 -6.54
CA LYS A 58 1.01 -18.77 -5.12
C LYS A 58 1.28 -17.56 -4.26
N ILE A 59 0.58 -17.49 -3.11
CA ILE A 59 0.81 -16.49 -2.08
C ILE A 59 1.42 -17.22 -0.87
N THR A 60 2.51 -16.69 -0.35
CA THR A 60 3.19 -17.25 0.82
C THR A 60 3.40 -16.18 1.88
N ALA A 61 3.09 -16.54 3.12
CA ALA A 61 3.42 -15.76 4.30
C ALA A 61 3.95 -16.71 5.37
N LYS A 62 4.62 -16.20 6.41
CA LYS A 62 5.00 -17.05 7.55
C LYS A 62 3.76 -17.74 8.11
N LYS A 63 3.88 -19.05 8.38
CA LYS A 63 2.79 -19.83 9.02
C LYS A 63 2.31 -19.10 10.28
N LYS A 64 0.99 -18.96 10.42
CA LYS A 64 0.31 -18.30 11.55
C LYS A 64 0.51 -16.78 11.65
N ALA A 65 1.00 -16.08 10.59
CA ALA A 65 1.00 -14.63 10.59
C ALA A 65 -0.43 -14.08 10.67
N LEU A 66 -0.70 -13.26 11.66
CA LEU A 66 -1.94 -12.49 11.71
C LEU A 66 -1.86 -11.38 10.66
N LYS A 67 -2.93 -11.23 9.89
CA LYS A 67 -3.08 -10.20 8.86
C LYS A 67 -4.31 -9.37 9.16
N ALA A 68 -4.20 -8.07 9.03
CA ALA A 68 -5.33 -7.17 9.16
C ALA A 68 -5.30 -6.15 8.01
N ILE A 69 -6.46 -5.80 7.50
CA ILE A 69 -6.62 -4.82 6.43
C ILE A 69 -7.59 -3.72 6.85
N ALA A 70 -7.19 -2.47 6.64
CA ALA A 70 -8.06 -1.32 6.64
C ALA A 70 -8.42 -0.99 5.19
N CYS A 71 -9.64 -1.27 4.83
CA CYS A 71 -10.23 -0.93 3.54
C CYS A 71 -11.66 -0.44 3.76
N GLU A 72 -12.25 0.14 2.75
CA GLU A 72 -13.67 0.48 2.80
C GLU A 72 -14.47 -0.83 2.87
N ASN A 73 -15.15 -1.03 3.99
CA ASN A 73 -15.93 -2.23 4.26
C ASN A 73 -17.36 -1.85 4.61
N GLU A 74 -18.30 -2.52 3.98
CA GLU A 74 -19.73 -2.43 4.30
C GLU A 74 -20.15 -3.36 5.45
N PHE A 75 -19.19 -3.91 6.21
CA PHE A 75 -19.49 -4.89 7.24
C PHE A 75 -20.27 -4.26 8.39
N PHE A 76 -21.43 -4.87 8.69
CA PHE A 76 -22.17 -4.57 9.92
C PHE A 76 -22.40 -3.09 10.21
N THR A 77 -22.67 -2.28 9.21
CA THR A 77 -22.79 -0.82 9.36
C THR A 77 -23.76 -0.38 10.45
N GLY A 78 -24.71 -1.23 10.83
CA GLY A 78 -25.66 -1.02 11.93
C GLY A 78 -25.10 -1.30 13.33
N PHE A 79 -23.90 -1.87 13.45
CA PHE A 79 -23.27 -2.14 14.75
C PHE A 79 -22.75 -0.83 15.37
N LYS A 80 -22.78 -0.81 16.72
CA LYS A 80 -22.10 0.25 17.47
C LYS A 80 -20.58 0.03 17.42
N ILE A 81 -19.84 1.11 17.50
CA ILE A 81 -18.38 1.08 17.54
C ILE A 81 -17.87 0.19 18.69
N SER A 82 -18.54 0.19 19.84
CA SER A 82 -18.22 -0.72 20.95
C SER A 82 -18.37 -2.21 20.62
N ASP A 83 -19.31 -2.56 19.74
CA ASP A 83 -19.56 -3.97 19.38
C ASP A 83 -18.40 -4.50 18.54
N TYR A 84 -17.80 -3.66 17.70
CA TYR A 84 -16.58 -3.99 16.96
C TYR A 84 -15.40 -4.22 17.88
N CYS A 85 -15.25 -3.43 18.95
CA CYS A 85 -14.20 -3.66 19.96
C CYS A 85 -14.31 -5.07 20.55
N THR A 86 -15.52 -5.48 20.90
CA THR A 86 -15.80 -6.83 21.41
C THR A 86 -15.47 -7.91 20.39
N LEU A 87 -15.93 -7.74 19.15
CA LEU A 87 -15.69 -8.68 18.06
C LEU A 87 -14.20 -8.84 17.76
N TRP A 88 -13.45 -7.72 17.64
CA TRP A 88 -12.02 -7.75 17.37
C TRP A 88 -11.20 -8.38 18.50
N THR A 89 -11.60 -8.17 19.75
CA THR A 89 -10.98 -8.87 20.90
C THR A 89 -11.13 -10.40 20.80
N LEU A 90 -12.23 -10.89 20.24
CA LEU A 90 -12.43 -12.32 19.99
C LEU A 90 -11.62 -12.85 18.80
N LEU A 91 -11.50 -12.06 17.72
CA LEU A 91 -10.81 -12.44 16.50
C LEU A 91 -9.28 -12.35 16.61
N TYR A 92 -8.78 -11.35 17.31
CA TYR A 92 -7.35 -11.08 17.44
C TYR A 92 -6.93 -11.19 18.90
N ARG A 93 -6.24 -12.28 19.26
CA ARG A 93 -5.79 -12.55 20.63
C ARG A 93 -4.92 -11.46 21.26
N GLY A 94 -4.30 -10.61 20.46
CA GLY A 94 -3.46 -9.50 20.91
C GLY A 94 -4.10 -8.13 20.71
N PHE A 95 -5.43 -8.06 20.53
CA PHE A 95 -6.12 -6.79 20.31
C PHE A 95 -5.94 -5.85 21.52
N ASP A 96 -5.38 -4.68 21.26
CA ASP A 96 -5.15 -3.65 22.28
C ASP A 96 -6.35 -2.70 22.36
N THR A 97 -7.30 -3.06 23.24
CA THR A 97 -8.51 -2.26 23.49
C THR A 97 -8.18 -0.84 23.96
N LYS A 98 -7.12 -0.64 24.74
CA LYS A 98 -6.76 0.71 25.23
C LYS A 98 -6.28 1.58 24.08
N LYS A 99 -5.43 1.03 23.23
CA LYS A 99 -4.94 1.70 22.02
C LYS A 99 -6.09 2.03 21.07
N PHE A 100 -7.00 1.08 20.83
CA PHE A 100 -8.20 1.31 20.01
C PHE A 100 -9.03 2.48 20.54
N VAL A 101 -9.41 2.47 21.81
CA VAL A 101 -10.20 3.54 22.43
C VAL A 101 -9.48 4.89 22.38
N SER A 102 -8.16 4.91 22.62
CA SER A 102 -7.36 6.13 22.51
C SER A 102 -7.38 6.69 21.09
N MET A 103 -7.25 5.85 20.05
CA MET A 103 -7.30 6.28 18.66
C MET A 103 -8.69 6.80 18.27
N LEU A 104 -9.76 6.18 18.76
CA LEU A 104 -11.12 6.69 18.52
C LEU A 104 -11.31 8.11 19.08
N ALA A 105 -10.73 8.39 20.25
CA ALA A 105 -10.79 9.71 20.88
C ALA A 105 -10.03 10.77 20.06
N GLU A 106 -8.97 10.41 19.34
CA GLU A 106 -8.22 11.33 18.45
C GLU A 106 -9.07 11.90 17.30
N ALA A 107 -10.14 11.18 16.91
CA ALA A 107 -11.07 11.61 15.85
C ALA A 107 -12.50 11.89 16.41
N ASP A 108 -12.66 12.10 17.69
CA ASP A 108 -13.98 12.30 18.33
C ASP A 108 -15.02 11.24 17.96
N ILE A 109 -14.62 9.96 17.91
CA ILE A 109 -15.51 8.85 17.61
C ILE A 109 -16.11 8.30 18.91
N ASN A 110 -17.43 8.44 19.06
CA ASN A 110 -18.15 7.92 20.22
C ASN A 110 -18.41 6.41 20.06
N GLY A 111 -18.01 5.61 21.06
CA GLY A 111 -18.24 4.16 21.08
C GLY A 111 -19.71 3.72 20.97
N ARG A 112 -20.68 4.60 21.30
CA ARG A 112 -22.11 4.34 21.17
C ARG A 112 -22.67 4.66 19.80
N ALA A 113 -21.94 5.40 18.96
CA ALA A 113 -22.34 5.69 17.58
C ALA A 113 -22.38 4.40 16.75
N LYS A 114 -23.23 4.37 15.74
CA LYS A 114 -23.23 3.30 14.74
C LYS A 114 -22.26 3.64 13.61
N LEU A 115 -21.67 2.64 12.98
CA LEU A 115 -20.68 2.85 11.94
C LEU A 115 -21.25 3.67 10.76
N HIS A 116 -22.50 3.45 10.39
CA HIS A 116 -23.11 4.18 9.27
C HIS A 116 -23.32 5.68 9.55
N ASP A 117 -23.38 6.10 10.83
CA ASP A 117 -23.55 7.50 11.23
C ASP A 117 -22.25 8.31 11.16
N LEU A 118 -21.10 7.66 10.97
CA LEU A 118 -19.80 8.31 10.92
C LEU A 118 -19.59 8.99 9.54
N SER A 119 -18.87 10.11 9.53
CA SER A 119 -18.33 10.72 8.30
C SER A 119 -17.30 9.79 7.62
N ALA A 120 -16.97 10.02 6.35
CA ALA A 120 -15.95 9.27 5.63
C ALA A 120 -14.62 9.25 6.40
N GLU A 121 -14.12 10.42 6.82
CA GLU A 121 -12.91 10.54 7.64
C GLU A 121 -12.94 9.65 8.90
N LYS A 122 -14.04 9.72 9.66
CA LYS A 122 -14.20 8.94 10.89
C LYS A 122 -14.28 7.43 10.61
N LYS A 123 -14.91 7.01 9.51
CA LYS A 123 -14.92 5.61 9.07
C LYS A 123 -13.52 5.12 8.71
N THR A 124 -12.79 5.91 7.95
CA THR A 124 -11.40 5.59 7.57
C THR A 124 -10.52 5.48 8.80
N TRP A 125 -10.58 6.45 9.72
CA TRP A 125 -9.82 6.40 10.98
C TRP A 125 -10.22 5.23 11.89
N PHE A 126 -11.51 4.91 11.95
CA PHE A 126 -12.01 3.74 12.67
C PHE A 126 -11.39 2.44 12.11
N ASN A 127 -11.41 2.23 10.79
CA ASN A 127 -10.83 1.05 10.14
C ASN A 127 -9.31 0.96 10.41
N ILE A 128 -8.60 2.08 10.32
CA ILE A 128 -7.18 2.18 10.68
C ILE A 128 -6.97 1.78 12.14
N SER A 129 -7.81 2.28 13.05
CA SER A 129 -7.72 2.01 14.48
C SER A 129 -7.89 0.51 14.78
N LEU A 130 -8.80 -0.19 14.09
CA LEU A 130 -8.97 -1.63 14.22
C LEU A 130 -7.70 -2.39 13.79
N VAL A 131 -7.09 -2.00 12.66
CA VAL A 131 -5.86 -2.64 12.16
C VAL A 131 -4.68 -2.40 13.10
N ILE A 132 -4.45 -1.17 13.51
CA ILE A 132 -3.35 -0.82 14.41
C ILE A 132 -3.51 -1.52 15.78
N ALA A 133 -4.73 -1.54 16.33
CA ALA A 133 -5.01 -2.19 17.60
C ALA A 133 -5.04 -3.73 17.52
N SER A 134 -5.21 -4.32 16.34
CA SER A 134 -5.20 -5.77 16.16
C SER A 134 -3.88 -6.43 16.51
N ASN A 135 -2.80 -5.66 16.58
CA ASN A 135 -1.43 -6.12 16.78
C ASN A 135 -1.00 -7.19 15.76
N ALA A 136 -1.56 -7.11 14.54
CA ALA A 136 -1.27 -8.04 13.46
C ALA A 136 0.20 -7.98 13.02
N ASP A 137 0.74 -9.11 12.57
CA ASP A 137 2.11 -9.17 12.03
C ASP A 137 2.25 -8.47 10.68
N ILE A 138 1.16 -8.47 9.91
CA ILE A 138 1.06 -7.83 8.61
C ILE A 138 -0.16 -6.91 8.63
N MET A 139 0.10 -5.63 8.52
CA MET A 139 -0.90 -4.58 8.49
C MET A 139 -1.01 -4.03 7.08
N ILE A 140 -2.21 -4.00 6.53
CA ILE A 140 -2.48 -3.58 5.16
C ILE A 140 -3.45 -2.41 5.21
N PHE A 141 -3.15 -1.36 4.43
CA PHE A 141 -3.96 -0.16 4.36
C PHE A 141 -4.24 0.17 2.89
N ASP A 142 -5.51 0.19 2.52
CA ASP A 142 -5.95 0.51 1.17
C ASP A 142 -6.35 1.98 1.10
N GLU A 143 -5.54 2.78 0.41
CA GLU A 143 -5.67 4.23 0.21
C GLU A 143 -6.02 5.02 1.49
N PRO A 144 -5.34 4.79 2.63
CA PRO A 144 -5.79 5.27 3.95
C PRO A 144 -5.69 6.79 4.13
N LEU A 145 -4.95 7.49 3.27
CA LEU A 145 -4.74 8.94 3.39
C LEU A 145 -5.82 9.76 2.69
N GLN A 146 -6.62 9.15 1.80
CA GLN A 146 -7.53 9.87 0.91
C GLN A 146 -8.57 10.71 1.66
N ASP A 147 -9.18 10.17 2.71
CA ASP A 147 -10.26 10.82 3.46
C ASP A 147 -9.81 11.51 4.75
N LEU A 148 -8.54 11.41 5.11
CA LEU A 148 -8.04 11.95 6.38
C LEU A 148 -7.67 13.44 6.26
N ASN A 149 -7.94 14.21 7.30
CA ASN A 149 -7.38 15.54 7.47
C ASN A 149 -5.86 15.46 7.74
N HIS A 150 -5.20 16.62 7.68
CA HIS A 150 -3.75 16.72 7.80
C HIS A 150 -3.19 16.11 9.09
N ASP A 151 -3.84 16.37 10.23
CA ASP A 151 -3.35 15.92 11.54
C ASP A 151 -3.44 14.39 11.67
N LEU A 152 -4.54 13.80 11.21
CA LEU A 152 -4.73 12.34 11.21
C LEU A 152 -3.80 11.65 10.20
N LYS A 153 -3.47 12.28 9.06
CA LYS A 153 -2.45 11.79 8.13
C LYS A 153 -1.09 11.67 8.80
N ILE A 154 -0.61 12.75 9.42
CA ILE A 154 0.67 12.75 10.16
C ILE A 154 0.65 11.68 11.25
N ARG A 155 -0.45 11.62 11.98
CA ARG A 155 -0.61 10.64 13.05
C ARG A 155 -0.54 9.19 12.56
N LEU A 156 -1.17 8.89 11.43
CA LEU A 156 -1.12 7.57 10.80
C LEU A 156 0.30 7.20 10.37
N LEU A 157 1.01 8.12 9.72
CA LEU A 157 2.39 7.91 9.29
C LEU A 157 3.31 7.61 10.48
N ASP A 158 3.19 8.36 11.56
CA ASP A 158 3.91 8.09 12.82
C ASP A 158 3.61 6.71 13.40
N LEU A 159 2.34 6.30 13.37
CA LEU A 159 1.93 4.97 13.84
C LEU A 159 2.53 3.86 12.97
N MET A 160 2.50 4.01 11.65
CA MET A 160 3.10 3.04 10.73
C MET A 160 4.60 2.88 10.97
N VAL A 161 5.33 3.99 11.17
CA VAL A 161 6.76 3.96 11.50
C VAL A 161 7.00 3.23 12.82
N LYS A 162 6.20 3.51 13.85
CA LYS A 162 6.32 2.84 15.16
C LYS A 162 6.06 1.34 15.02
N GLU A 163 5.00 0.94 14.32
CA GLU A 163 4.66 -0.47 14.12
C GLU A 163 5.74 -1.20 13.29
N ALA A 164 6.28 -0.58 12.24
CA ALA A 164 7.37 -1.16 11.46
C ALA A 164 8.63 -1.40 12.31
N LYS A 165 8.98 -0.47 13.20
CA LYS A 165 10.11 -0.62 14.14
C LYS A 165 9.93 -1.78 15.13
N THR A 166 8.70 -2.22 15.40
CA THR A 166 8.44 -3.43 16.20
C THR A 166 8.58 -4.74 15.41
N GLY A 167 8.96 -4.66 14.14
CA GLY A 167 9.17 -5.83 13.28
C GLY A 167 7.96 -6.22 12.42
N LYS A 168 6.90 -5.44 12.43
CA LYS A 168 5.70 -5.68 11.61
C LYS A 168 5.94 -5.32 10.14
N THR A 169 5.20 -5.98 9.27
CA THR A 169 5.19 -5.69 7.84
C THR A 169 4.01 -4.76 7.55
N ILE A 170 4.27 -3.61 6.96
CA ILE A 170 3.24 -2.65 6.60
C ILE A 170 3.17 -2.54 5.08
N VAL A 171 1.97 -2.67 4.52
CA VAL A 171 1.71 -2.48 3.10
C VAL A 171 0.61 -1.43 2.96
N VAL A 172 0.92 -0.37 2.23
CA VAL A 172 0.01 0.76 1.99
C VAL A 172 -0.21 0.92 0.51
N SER A 173 -1.46 0.99 0.05
CA SER A 173 -1.73 1.41 -1.32
C SER A 173 -1.94 2.91 -1.42
N ALA A 174 -1.57 3.47 -2.56
CA ALA A 174 -1.82 4.86 -2.90
C ALA A 174 -2.00 5.04 -4.41
N GLN A 175 -2.71 6.08 -4.83
CA GLN A 175 -2.71 6.53 -6.22
C GLN A 175 -1.45 7.30 -6.55
N GLU A 176 -1.05 8.16 -5.66
CA GLU A 176 0.09 9.06 -5.76
C GLU A 176 1.05 8.78 -4.60
N ILE A 177 2.34 8.97 -4.82
CA ILE A 177 3.36 8.58 -3.84
C ILE A 177 3.80 9.71 -2.93
N GLU A 178 3.47 10.96 -3.26
CA GLU A 178 4.03 12.17 -2.64
C GLU A 178 3.92 12.19 -1.11
N GLU A 179 2.74 11.87 -0.58
CA GLU A 179 2.53 11.89 0.88
C GLU A 179 3.26 10.76 1.60
N LEU A 180 3.67 9.72 0.87
CA LEU A 180 4.30 8.51 1.41
C LEU A 180 5.78 8.39 1.05
N GLU A 181 6.30 9.23 0.15
CA GLU A 181 7.65 9.14 -0.41
C GLU A 181 8.74 9.03 0.66
N ASN A 182 8.67 9.87 1.69
CA ASN A 182 9.66 9.91 2.78
C ASN A 182 9.58 8.72 3.75
N PHE A 183 8.51 7.93 3.68
CA PHE A 183 8.28 6.77 4.55
C PHE A 183 8.47 5.44 3.82
N ALA A 184 8.52 5.48 2.49
CA ALA A 184 8.65 4.32 1.64
C ALA A 184 10.05 3.71 1.76
N THR A 185 10.16 2.51 2.31
CA THR A 185 11.40 1.72 2.31
C THR A 185 11.44 0.69 1.19
N PHE A 186 10.28 0.35 0.65
CA PHE A 186 10.07 -0.52 -0.50
C PHE A 186 8.90 0.00 -1.34
N VAL A 187 9.05 0.01 -2.64
CA VAL A 187 8.01 0.45 -3.57
C VAL A 187 7.68 -0.67 -4.56
N ALA A 188 6.40 -0.82 -4.86
CA ALA A 188 5.88 -1.65 -5.92
C ALA A 188 4.91 -0.81 -6.76
N VAL A 189 5.14 -0.74 -8.07
CA VAL A 189 4.28 0.02 -9.01
C VAL A 189 3.45 -0.97 -9.80
N LEU A 190 2.14 -0.83 -9.69
CA LEU A 190 1.16 -1.65 -10.40
C LEU A 190 0.50 -0.81 -11.49
N ASN A 191 0.48 -1.32 -12.72
CA ASN A 191 -0.22 -0.69 -13.83
C ASN A 191 -0.94 -1.74 -14.67
N ASN A 192 -2.23 -1.52 -14.96
CA ASN A 192 -3.07 -2.44 -15.75
C ASN A 192 -2.95 -3.90 -15.29
N GLY A 193 -3.00 -4.14 -13.99
CA GLY A 193 -2.91 -5.48 -13.38
C GLY A 193 -1.51 -6.07 -13.30
N SER A 194 -0.50 -5.45 -13.90
CA SER A 194 0.88 -5.95 -13.97
C SER A 194 1.82 -5.15 -13.07
N LEU A 195 2.80 -5.83 -12.49
CA LEU A 195 3.86 -5.20 -11.71
C LEU A 195 4.94 -4.66 -12.64
N VAL A 196 5.07 -3.33 -12.74
CA VAL A 196 6.02 -2.69 -13.67
C VAL A 196 7.34 -2.29 -13.00
N LEU A 197 7.34 -2.09 -11.67
CA LEU A 197 8.53 -1.83 -10.87
C LEU A 197 8.36 -2.42 -9.48
N SER A 198 9.41 -2.98 -8.89
CA SER A 198 9.46 -3.23 -7.44
C SER A 198 10.88 -3.30 -6.92
N GLY A 199 11.12 -2.75 -5.74
CA GLY A 199 12.42 -2.77 -5.11
C GLY A 199 12.53 -1.91 -3.86
N LYS A 200 13.71 -1.95 -3.24
CA LYS A 200 14.04 -1.01 -2.16
C LYS A 200 14.11 0.40 -2.73
N THR A 201 13.50 1.35 -2.03
CA THR A 201 13.43 2.76 -2.45
C THR A 201 14.81 3.34 -2.73
N GLU A 202 15.78 3.09 -1.83
CA GLU A 202 17.16 3.56 -1.99
C GLU A 202 17.80 3.07 -3.31
N LYS A 203 17.62 1.78 -3.64
CA LYS A 203 18.14 1.22 -4.89
C LYS A 203 17.44 1.81 -6.12
N ILE A 204 16.13 1.99 -6.05
CA ILE A 204 15.36 2.60 -7.13
C ILE A 204 15.85 4.02 -7.39
N LEU A 205 16.00 4.83 -6.35
CA LEU A 205 16.48 6.21 -6.47
C LEU A 205 17.91 6.30 -7.03
N SER A 206 18.79 5.37 -6.67
CA SER A 206 20.19 5.38 -7.13
C SER A 206 20.33 4.98 -8.61
N SER A 207 19.44 4.15 -9.15
CA SER A 207 19.53 3.57 -10.49
C SER A 207 18.66 4.26 -11.55
N HIS A 208 18.12 5.45 -11.28
CA HIS A 208 17.26 6.15 -12.23
C HIS A 208 17.67 7.60 -12.43
N ARG A 209 17.70 8.02 -13.71
CA ARG A 209 18.07 9.38 -14.12
C ARG A 209 17.08 9.92 -15.14
N LEU A 210 16.98 11.23 -15.21
CA LEU A 210 16.19 11.95 -16.19
C LEU A 210 17.08 12.65 -17.22
N PHE A 211 16.69 12.53 -18.46
CA PHE A 211 17.34 13.15 -19.61
C PHE A 211 16.35 14.02 -20.37
N PRO A 212 16.75 15.22 -20.85
CA PRO A 212 15.91 16.03 -21.72
C PRO A 212 15.37 15.22 -22.91
N GLY A 213 14.11 15.42 -23.28
CA GLY A 213 13.44 14.61 -24.31
C GLY A 213 14.15 14.57 -25.67
N ALA A 214 14.87 15.66 -26.03
CA ALA A 214 15.64 15.77 -27.28
C ALA A 214 17.05 15.12 -27.23
N THR A 215 17.50 14.66 -26.04
CA THR A 215 18.84 14.07 -25.89
C THR A 215 18.90 12.70 -26.56
N THR A 216 19.95 12.42 -27.31
CA THR A 216 20.25 11.07 -27.81
C THR A 216 20.74 10.23 -26.62
N ILE A 217 19.98 9.18 -26.29
CA ILE A 217 20.31 8.27 -25.20
C ILE A 217 21.11 7.10 -25.76
N SER A 218 22.19 6.70 -25.05
CA SER A 218 22.97 5.53 -25.46
C SER A 218 22.09 4.28 -25.56
N PRO A 219 22.32 3.42 -26.58
CA PRO A 219 21.60 2.14 -26.70
C PRO A 219 21.77 1.19 -25.51
N ASP A 220 22.83 1.39 -24.71
CA ASP A 220 23.10 0.57 -23.54
C ASP A 220 22.18 0.90 -22.34
N PHE A 221 21.46 2.01 -22.41
CA PHE A 221 20.55 2.44 -21.35
C PHE A 221 19.11 2.00 -21.61
N ARG A 222 18.45 1.53 -20.56
CA ARG A 222 17.06 1.18 -20.62
C ARG A 222 16.18 2.43 -20.45
N VAL A 223 15.60 2.90 -21.54
CA VAL A 223 14.57 3.96 -21.49
C VAL A 223 13.28 3.36 -20.96
N ILE A 224 12.75 3.94 -19.87
CA ILE A 224 11.55 3.47 -19.17
C ILE A 224 10.30 4.13 -19.76
N GLY A 225 10.25 5.45 -19.80
CA GLY A 225 9.10 6.18 -20.29
C GLY A 225 9.24 7.69 -20.17
N PRO A 226 8.27 8.43 -20.71
CA PRO A 226 8.25 9.88 -20.64
C PRO A 226 7.84 10.37 -19.25
N VAL A 227 8.51 11.44 -18.80
CA VAL A 227 8.18 12.20 -17.59
C VAL A 227 8.19 13.68 -17.99
N PHE A 228 7.03 14.27 -18.23
CA PHE A 228 6.88 15.62 -18.78
C PHE A 228 7.69 15.79 -20.08
N ASN A 229 8.66 16.73 -20.11
CA ASN A 229 9.55 16.98 -21.25
C ASN A 229 10.87 16.19 -21.18
N GLU A 230 10.98 15.24 -20.25
CA GLU A 230 12.16 14.42 -20.02
C GLU A 230 11.85 12.94 -20.25
N ARG A 231 12.87 12.11 -20.31
CA ARG A 231 12.76 10.65 -20.39
C ARG A 231 13.44 10.02 -19.18
N LEU A 232 12.71 9.13 -18.52
CA LEU A 232 13.26 8.33 -17.44
C LEU A 232 14.09 7.19 -18.01
N VAL A 233 15.27 7.03 -17.46
CA VAL A 233 16.25 6.02 -17.86
C VAL A 233 16.74 5.27 -16.65
N GLU A 234 16.79 3.94 -16.74
CA GLU A 234 17.42 3.08 -15.74
C GLU A 234 18.90 2.94 -16.08
N THR A 235 19.78 3.42 -15.19
CA THR A 235 21.23 3.39 -15.34
C THR A 235 21.89 3.50 -13.96
N ASP A 236 23.03 2.81 -13.80
CA ASP A 236 23.90 2.96 -12.63
C ASP A 236 24.94 4.08 -12.83
N ASP A 237 25.02 4.70 -14.03
CA ASP A 237 25.94 5.78 -14.32
C ASP A 237 25.47 7.10 -13.70
N ASP A 238 26.43 7.92 -13.27
CA ASP A 238 26.16 9.23 -12.69
C ASP A 238 26.05 10.32 -13.76
N ILE A 239 25.13 10.11 -14.70
CA ILE A 239 24.83 11.02 -15.83
C ILE A 239 23.32 11.33 -15.84
N GLY A 240 23.00 12.55 -16.30
CA GLY A 240 21.63 13.03 -16.24
C GLY A 240 21.22 13.59 -14.87
N ARG A 241 19.98 14.04 -14.75
CA ARG A 241 19.42 14.56 -13.51
C ARG A 241 18.89 13.41 -12.64
N ILE A 242 19.17 13.46 -11.34
CA ILE A 242 18.58 12.50 -10.39
C ILE A 242 17.06 12.61 -10.44
N ALA A 243 16.37 11.49 -10.62
CA ALA A 243 14.93 11.42 -10.61
C ALA A 243 14.41 11.31 -9.17
N THR A 244 13.31 12.01 -8.88
CA THR A 244 12.55 11.81 -7.64
C THR A 244 11.77 10.50 -7.71
N LEU A 245 11.34 9.98 -6.59
CA LEU A 245 10.54 8.76 -6.58
C LEU A 245 9.22 8.93 -7.34
N LYS A 246 8.58 10.10 -7.23
CA LYS A 246 7.39 10.46 -8.00
C LYS A 246 7.63 10.38 -9.51
N GLU A 247 8.72 10.98 -9.99
CA GLU A 247 9.08 10.97 -11.41
C GLU A 247 9.37 9.56 -11.92
N ILE A 248 10.03 8.72 -11.10
CA ILE A 248 10.26 7.31 -11.43
C ILE A 248 8.93 6.56 -11.58
N VAL A 249 8.02 6.71 -10.62
CA VAL A 249 6.69 6.09 -10.68
C VAL A 249 5.95 6.52 -11.94
N LEU A 250 5.93 7.82 -12.24
CA LEU A 250 5.29 8.37 -13.46
C LEU A 250 5.90 7.78 -14.74
N GLY A 251 7.23 7.68 -14.82
CA GLY A 251 7.92 7.11 -15.99
C GLY A 251 7.50 5.65 -16.25
N TYR A 252 7.38 4.84 -15.21
CA TYR A 252 6.92 3.45 -15.34
C TYR A 252 5.44 3.33 -15.70
N ILE A 253 4.59 4.21 -15.17
CA ILE A 253 3.16 4.22 -15.53
C ILE A 253 2.98 4.62 -17.00
N ASN A 254 3.66 5.67 -17.45
CA ASN A 254 3.54 6.21 -18.80
C ASN A 254 4.19 5.29 -19.84
N GLY A 255 5.32 4.67 -19.52
CA GLY A 255 6.05 3.78 -20.44
C GLY A 255 5.37 2.43 -20.68
N SER A 256 4.53 1.98 -19.76
CA SER A 256 3.76 0.73 -19.91
C SER A 256 2.45 0.93 -20.69
N SER A 257 2.16 2.14 -21.16
CA SER A 257 0.96 2.49 -21.93
C SER A 257 1.22 2.58 -23.44
N SER A 258 2.45 2.27 -23.89
CA SER A 258 2.89 2.31 -25.31
C SER A 258 3.07 0.93 -25.91
#